data_1913ceb6344435ff45413254a0ff967a
#
_entry.id   1913ceb6344435ff45413254a0ff967a
#
_cell.length_a   1.000
_cell.length_b   1.000
_cell.length_c   1.000
_cell.angle_alpha   90.00
_cell.angle_beta   90.00
_cell.angle_gamma   90.00
#
_symmetry.space_group_name_H-M   'P 1'
#
loop_
_entity.id
_entity.type
_entity.pdbx_description
1 polymer ?
#
loop_
_entity_poly.entity_id
_entity_poly.type
_entity_poly.pdbx_seq_one_letter_code
_entity_poly.pdbx_strand_id
1 'polypeptide(L)'
;PTSLLAQVDSSVGGKTGINSSYGKNLIGAFHQPLLVLCDLDVLKTLDPRQFKAGYAEVVKYGLIKDAQFFQWLSDNRERVYNLETDALVHAIKTSCSMKAHVVSADEKEHGVRALLNLGHTFGHGFEALCGYGDRLLHGEAIAIGMVLAFEFSEELGLCEKGLSQQVETHFKAAGLPTRIQDIPNYQEFTVGALVDKMRQDKKVERGTLVFILTNAIGDALVYRKVTEDQLREFLNSQLSGHH
;
A
#
# COMPACT_ATOMS: atom_id res chain seq x y z
N PRO A 1 9.90 -13.82 10.04
CA PRO A 1 9.74 -13.05 8.78
C PRO A 1 11.11 -12.86 8.12
N THR A 2 11.22 -13.28 6.85
CA THR A 2 12.51 -13.30 6.13
C THR A 2 12.57 -12.31 4.95
N SER A 3 11.54 -11.51 4.75
CA SER A 3 11.52 -10.38 3.82
C SER A 3 11.15 -9.10 4.56
N LEU A 4 11.50 -7.92 4.00
CA LEU A 4 11.16 -6.64 4.61
C LEU A 4 9.64 -6.50 4.74
N LEU A 5 8.87 -6.87 3.70
CA LEU A 5 7.41 -6.90 3.74
C LEU A 5 6.87 -7.73 4.91
N ALA A 6 7.43 -8.93 5.10
CA ALA A 6 7.00 -9.78 6.21
C ALA A 6 7.37 -9.19 7.57
N GLN A 7 8.55 -8.56 7.70
CA GLN A 7 8.99 -7.95 8.97
C GLN A 7 8.11 -6.76 9.37
N VAL A 8 7.73 -5.90 8.43
CA VAL A 8 6.98 -4.68 8.75
C VAL A 8 5.46 -4.82 8.66
N ASP A 9 4.97 -5.85 7.96
CA ASP A 9 3.53 -5.99 7.71
C ASP A 9 3.00 -7.38 8.05
N SER A 10 3.31 -8.42 7.29
CA SER A 10 2.59 -9.71 7.35
C SER A 10 2.71 -10.42 8.70
N SER A 11 3.82 -10.28 9.41
CA SER A 11 4.07 -10.94 10.70
C SER A 11 3.33 -10.29 11.89
N VAL A 12 2.79 -9.08 11.71
CA VAL A 12 2.12 -8.31 12.76
C VAL A 12 0.63 -8.20 12.47
N GLY A 13 -0.21 -8.43 13.49
CA GLY A 13 -1.64 -8.15 13.39
C GLY A 13 -2.55 -9.35 13.23
N GLY A 14 -2.00 -10.58 13.31
CA GLY A 14 -2.74 -11.82 13.51
C GLY A 14 -3.62 -12.28 12.33
N LYS A 15 -3.60 -11.60 11.19
CA LYS A 15 -4.24 -12.09 9.97
C LYS A 15 -3.36 -13.19 9.36
N THR A 16 -3.74 -14.45 9.54
CA THR A 16 -3.09 -15.58 8.86
C THR A 16 -3.96 -16.00 7.70
N GLY A 17 -3.35 -16.24 6.53
CA GLY A 17 -4.10 -16.67 5.38
C GLY A 17 -3.19 -17.24 4.31
N ILE A 18 -3.71 -18.25 3.60
CA ILE A 18 -3.07 -18.82 2.42
C ILE A 18 -3.96 -18.65 1.19
N ASN A 19 -3.31 -18.51 0.05
CA ASN A 19 -3.99 -18.44 -1.23
C ASN A 19 -4.46 -19.85 -1.64
N SER A 20 -5.58 -19.91 -2.35
CA SER A 20 -6.10 -21.11 -2.98
C SER A 20 -6.36 -20.86 -4.46
N SER A 21 -6.70 -21.92 -5.21
CA SER A 21 -7.13 -21.80 -6.61
C SER A 21 -8.40 -20.93 -6.79
N TYR A 22 -9.14 -20.69 -5.71
CA TYR A 22 -10.38 -19.92 -5.72
C TYR A 22 -10.19 -18.45 -5.33
N GLY A 23 -9.00 -18.04 -4.84
CA GLY A 23 -8.70 -16.65 -4.51
C GLY A 23 -7.63 -16.49 -3.43
N LYS A 24 -7.25 -15.22 -3.21
CA LYS A 24 -6.22 -14.79 -2.26
C LYS A 24 -6.78 -14.79 -0.82
N ASN A 25 -6.00 -15.31 0.14
CA ASN A 25 -6.30 -15.27 1.58
C ASN A 25 -7.65 -15.90 2.01
N LEU A 26 -8.20 -16.85 1.24
CA LEU A 26 -9.51 -17.46 1.54
C LEU A 26 -9.47 -18.47 2.69
N ILE A 27 -8.31 -19.04 3.00
CA ILE A 27 -8.15 -20.02 4.07
C ILE A 27 -7.22 -19.42 5.12
N GLY A 28 -7.76 -19.13 6.30
CA GLY A 28 -6.99 -18.52 7.37
C GLY A 28 -7.81 -18.26 8.63
N ALA A 29 -7.15 -17.72 9.63
CA ALA A 29 -7.77 -17.36 10.91
C ALA A 29 -7.13 -16.08 11.47
N PHE A 30 -7.81 -15.43 12.42
CA PHE A 30 -7.17 -14.45 13.28
C PHE A 30 -6.40 -15.18 14.38
N HIS A 31 -5.09 -15.15 14.33
CA HIS A 31 -4.23 -15.79 15.32
C HIS A 31 -3.00 -14.94 15.60
N GLN A 32 -2.92 -14.35 16.79
CA GLN A 32 -1.80 -13.49 17.17
C GLN A 32 -0.55 -14.33 17.46
N PRO A 33 0.62 -13.89 16.97
CA PRO A 33 1.89 -14.54 17.32
C PRO A 33 2.25 -14.28 18.80
N LEU A 34 2.85 -15.27 19.44
CA LEU A 34 3.41 -15.09 20.80
C LEU A 34 4.69 -14.27 20.78
N LEU A 35 5.44 -14.35 19.69
CA LEU A 35 6.69 -13.63 19.46
C LEU A 35 6.89 -13.44 17.97
N VAL A 36 7.38 -12.27 17.57
CA VAL A 36 7.89 -12.00 16.21
C VAL A 36 9.37 -11.64 16.34
N LEU A 37 10.25 -12.50 15.82
CA LEU A 37 11.68 -12.27 15.78
C LEU A 37 12.09 -11.81 14.38
N CYS A 38 12.49 -10.54 14.25
CA CYS A 38 12.98 -9.96 13.01
C CYS A 38 14.52 -9.96 13.02
N ASP A 39 15.10 -10.94 12.33
CA ASP A 39 16.53 -10.96 12.04
C ASP A 39 16.81 -10.08 10.82
N LEU A 40 17.65 -9.05 10.99
CA LEU A 40 17.97 -8.12 9.89
C LEU A 40 18.97 -8.71 8.89
N ASP A 41 19.78 -9.67 9.33
CA ASP A 41 20.81 -10.27 8.45
C ASP A 41 20.20 -11.06 7.30
N VAL A 42 18.98 -11.58 7.46
CA VAL A 42 18.28 -12.28 6.36
C VAL A 42 17.95 -11.35 5.19
N LEU A 43 17.85 -10.05 5.44
CA LEU A 43 17.58 -9.05 4.38
C LEU A 43 18.76 -8.89 3.40
N LYS A 44 19.98 -9.27 3.81
CA LYS A 44 21.18 -9.21 2.96
C LYS A 44 21.11 -10.16 1.75
N THR A 45 20.30 -11.20 1.85
CA THR A 45 20.10 -12.20 0.79
C THR A 45 18.76 -12.01 0.05
N LEU A 46 17.96 -11.05 0.46
CA LEU A 46 16.69 -10.75 -0.20
C LEU A 46 16.93 -10.12 -1.57
N ASP A 47 16.17 -10.58 -2.56
CA ASP A 47 16.19 -9.96 -3.88
C ASP A 47 15.89 -8.46 -3.79
N PRO A 48 16.66 -7.58 -4.49
CA PRO A 48 16.47 -6.14 -4.40
C PRO A 48 15.08 -5.64 -4.79
N ARG A 49 14.40 -6.30 -5.74
CA ARG A 49 13.03 -5.97 -6.13
C ARG A 49 12.04 -6.28 -5.00
N GLN A 50 12.24 -7.42 -4.32
CA GLN A 50 11.44 -7.79 -3.14
C GLN A 50 11.68 -6.84 -1.96
N PHE A 51 12.91 -6.37 -1.77
CA PHE A 51 13.23 -5.39 -0.75
C PHE A 51 12.49 -4.06 -1.01
N LYS A 52 12.55 -3.56 -2.25
CA LYS A 52 11.81 -2.36 -2.67
C LYS A 52 10.31 -2.51 -2.48
N ALA A 53 9.74 -3.65 -2.86
CA ALA A 53 8.33 -3.94 -2.63
C ALA A 53 7.96 -3.87 -1.14
N GLY A 54 8.81 -4.42 -0.26
CA GLY A 54 8.63 -4.28 1.18
C GLY A 54 8.75 -2.84 1.68
N TYR A 55 9.62 -2.04 1.08
CA TYR A 55 9.81 -0.63 1.43
C TYR A 55 8.56 0.22 1.15
N ALA A 56 7.76 -0.11 0.14
CA ALA A 56 6.48 0.56 -0.09
C ALA A 56 5.56 0.49 1.13
N GLU A 57 5.53 -0.65 1.83
CA GLU A 57 4.76 -0.82 3.07
C GLU A 57 5.36 -0.05 4.26
N VAL A 58 6.69 0.11 4.31
CA VAL A 58 7.33 0.99 5.31
C VAL A 58 6.86 2.44 5.11
N VAL A 59 6.90 2.93 3.87
CA VAL A 59 6.47 4.31 3.52
C VAL A 59 5.00 4.52 3.85
N LYS A 60 4.15 3.54 3.62
CA LYS A 60 2.72 3.61 3.95
C LYS A 60 2.47 4.08 5.38
N TYR A 61 3.23 3.61 6.37
CA TYR A 61 3.04 4.05 7.76
C TYR A 61 3.26 5.55 7.94
N GLY A 62 4.28 6.10 7.30
CA GLY A 62 4.50 7.55 7.27
C GLY A 62 3.32 8.30 6.65
N LEU A 63 2.82 7.79 5.53
CA LEU A 63 1.72 8.43 4.80
C LEU A 63 0.39 8.40 5.55
N ILE A 64 0.10 7.35 6.33
CA ILE A 64 -1.21 7.23 7.01
C ILE A 64 -1.26 7.92 8.37
N LYS A 65 -0.13 8.05 9.09
CA LYS A 65 -0.21 8.44 10.50
C LYS A 65 0.97 9.28 11.03
N ASP A 66 2.08 9.39 10.28
CA ASP A 66 3.31 10.01 10.78
C ASP A 66 4.12 10.71 9.67
N ALA A 67 3.80 11.99 9.45
CA ALA A 67 4.52 12.81 8.47
C ALA A 67 6.02 12.95 8.81
N GLN A 68 6.41 12.92 10.08
CA GLN A 68 7.81 13.01 10.49
C GLN A 68 8.56 11.73 10.09
N PHE A 69 7.90 10.57 10.20
CA PHE A 69 8.48 9.31 9.73
C PHE A 69 8.62 9.29 8.20
N PHE A 70 7.64 9.83 7.46
CA PHE A 70 7.77 9.97 6.01
C PHE A 70 8.95 10.87 5.63
N GLN A 71 9.14 12.01 6.32
CA GLN A 71 10.28 12.88 6.10
C GLN A 71 11.60 12.18 6.45
N TRP A 72 11.64 11.48 7.59
CA TRP A 72 12.81 10.71 7.99
C TRP A 72 13.20 9.66 6.92
N LEU A 73 12.22 8.94 6.37
CA LEU A 73 12.45 7.99 5.28
C LEU A 73 13.01 8.67 4.02
N SER A 74 12.55 9.88 3.71
CA SER A 74 13.09 10.66 2.59
C SER A 74 14.58 11.01 2.78
N ASP A 75 14.93 11.41 3.99
CA ASP A 75 16.29 11.81 4.33
C ASP A 75 17.24 10.61 4.49
N ASN A 76 16.74 9.46 4.89
CA ASN A 76 17.53 8.26 5.22
C ASN A 76 17.30 7.09 4.26
N ARG A 77 16.62 7.29 3.13
CA ARG A 77 16.29 6.22 2.17
C ARG A 77 17.53 5.40 1.78
N GLU A 78 18.61 6.07 1.41
CA GLU A 78 19.85 5.40 0.97
C GLU A 78 20.45 4.55 2.08
N ARG A 79 20.41 5.01 3.33
CA ARG A 79 20.89 4.25 4.49
C ARG A 79 20.08 2.97 4.69
N VAL A 80 18.74 3.06 4.53
CA VAL A 80 17.84 1.89 4.59
C VAL A 80 18.16 0.92 3.45
N TYR A 81 18.39 1.43 2.23
CA TYR A 81 18.73 0.61 1.05
C TYR A 81 20.11 -0.03 1.14
N ASN A 82 21.06 0.64 1.81
CA ASN A 82 22.39 0.11 2.09
C ASN A 82 22.39 -0.87 3.28
N LEU A 83 21.22 -1.18 3.83
CA LEU A 83 21.05 -2.10 4.95
C LEU A 83 21.81 -1.67 6.20
N GLU A 84 21.99 -0.35 6.42
CA GLU A 84 22.60 0.15 7.65
C GLU A 84 21.74 -0.23 8.86
N THR A 85 22.34 -0.90 9.85
CA THR A 85 21.61 -1.55 10.93
C THR A 85 20.72 -0.59 11.71
N ASP A 86 21.21 0.58 12.08
CA ASP A 86 20.44 1.57 12.84
C ASP A 86 19.26 2.14 12.03
N ALA A 87 19.44 2.38 10.72
CA ALA A 87 18.38 2.84 9.84
C ALA A 87 17.31 1.75 9.64
N LEU A 88 17.71 0.49 9.44
CA LEU A 88 16.79 -0.64 9.34
C LEU A 88 16.02 -0.86 10.65
N VAL A 89 16.70 -0.84 11.79
CA VAL A 89 16.05 -0.97 13.11
C VAL A 89 15.00 0.12 13.29
N HIS A 90 15.34 1.37 12.97
CA HIS A 90 14.40 2.48 13.10
C HIS A 90 13.18 2.29 12.18
N ALA A 91 13.39 1.98 10.89
CA ALA A 91 12.32 1.79 9.93
C ALA A 91 11.38 0.63 10.33
N ILE A 92 11.94 -0.54 10.68
CA ILE A 92 11.15 -1.73 11.01
C ILE A 92 10.44 -1.54 12.37
N LYS A 93 11.15 -1.04 13.39
CA LYS A 93 10.56 -0.81 14.71
C LYS A 93 9.41 0.19 14.65
N THR A 94 9.58 1.30 13.94
CA THR A 94 8.54 2.32 13.78
C THR A 94 7.32 1.72 13.07
N SER A 95 7.51 1.01 11.95
CA SER A 95 6.45 0.34 11.21
C SER A 95 5.67 -0.66 12.07
N CYS A 96 6.38 -1.56 12.76
CA CYS A 96 5.77 -2.56 13.65
C CYS A 96 5.01 -1.90 14.80
N SER A 97 5.57 -0.86 15.41
CA SER A 97 4.93 -0.15 16.52
C SER A 97 3.65 0.53 16.09
N MET A 98 3.66 1.19 14.93
CA MET A 98 2.47 1.85 14.36
C MET A 98 1.40 0.81 14.01
N LYS A 99 1.79 -0.29 13.36
CA LYS A 99 0.84 -1.38 13.05
C LYS A 99 0.25 -2.00 14.31
N ALA A 100 1.08 -2.30 15.28
CA ALA A 100 0.63 -2.87 16.57
C ALA A 100 -0.36 -1.92 17.27
N HIS A 101 -0.09 -0.61 17.28
CA HIS A 101 -1.02 0.38 17.84
C HIS A 101 -2.38 0.38 17.13
N VAL A 102 -2.37 0.40 15.80
CA VAL A 102 -3.61 0.38 15.00
C VAL A 102 -4.38 -0.93 15.20
N VAL A 103 -3.69 -2.07 15.22
CA VAL A 103 -4.30 -3.39 15.43
C VAL A 103 -4.88 -3.52 16.84
N SER A 104 -4.16 -3.02 17.86
CA SER A 104 -4.66 -3.05 19.25
C SER A 104 -5.92 -2.21 19.45
N ALA A 105 -6.06 -1.12 18.68
CA ALA A 105 -7.25 -0.27 18.72
C ALA A 105 -8.44 -0.89 17.94
N ASP A 106 -8.16 -1.74 16.94
CA ASP A 106 -9.18 -2.31 16.05
C ASP A 106 -8.72 -3.66 15.47
N GLU A 107 -8.77 -4.71 16.29
CA GLU A 107 -8.27 -6.03 15.89
C GLU A 107 -9.02 -6.61 14.66
N LYS A 108 -10.33 -6.39 14.58
CA LYS A 108 -11.21 -7.01 13.56
C LYS A 108 -11.44 -6.14 12.32
N GLU A 109 -10.75 -4.99 12.21
CA GLU A 109 -10.85 -4.10 11.04
C GLU A 109 -12.28 -3.56 10.76
N HIS A 110 -12.90 -3.06 11.81
CA HIS A 110 -14.21 -2.39 11.69
C HIS A 110 -14.10 -0.85 11.68
N GLY A 111 -12.91 -0.29 11.91
CA GLY A 111 -12.68 1.14 12.05
C GLY A 111 -11.29 1.59 11.61
N VAL A 112 -10.44 2.02 12.56
CA VAL A 112 -9.13 2.64 12.29
C VAL A 112 -8.14 1.73 11.55
N ARG A 113 -8.25 0.42 11.70
CA ARG A 113 -7.39 -0.54 11.00
C ARG A 113 -7.58 -0.48 9.48
N ALA A 114 -8.73 0.00 8.99
CA ALA A 114 -8.95 0.19 7.57
C ALA A 114 -7.94 1.17 6.93
N LEU A 115 -7.36 2.11 7.71
CA LEU A 115 -6.34 3.05 7.22
C LEU A 115 -5.09 2.33 6.69
N LEU A 116 -4.77 1.13 7.19
CA LEU A 116 -3.67 0.30 6.67
C LEU A 116 -3.85 -0.10 5.20
N ASN A 117 -5.04 0.10 4.65
CA ASN A 117 -5.34 -0.17 3.24
C ASN A 117 -5.18 1.07 2.34
N LEU A 118 -4.41 2.11 2.73
CA LEU A 118 -4.06 3.20 1.82
C LEU A 118 -3.38 2.63 0.57
N GLY A 119 -3.86 3.00 -0.61
CA GLY A 119 -3.39 2.48 -1.89
C GLY A 119 -3.93 1.09 -2.28
N HIS A 120 -4.43 0.30 -1.34
CA HIS A 120 -4.82 -1.09 -1.59
C HIS A 120 -6.03 -1.24 -2.51
N THR A 121 -6.95 -0.27 -2.55
CA THR A 121 -8.11 -0.36 -3.45
C THR A 121 -7.68 -0.39 -4.91
N PHE A 122 -6.75 0.50 -5.28
CA PHE A 122 -6.17 0.52 -6.61
C PHE A 122 -5.18 -0.65 -6.79
N GLY A 123 -4.26 -0.83 -5.85
CA GLY A 123 -3.21 -1.84 -5.92
C GLY A 123 -3.73 -3.27 -6.10
N HIS A 124 -4.73 -3.68 -5.33
CA HIS A 124 -5.35 -5.01 -5.48
C HIS A 124 -6.06 -5.17 -6.83
N GLY A 125 -6.65 -4.08 -7.37
CA GLY A 125 -7.18 -4.08 -8.72
C GLY A 125 -6.12 -4.40 -9.76
N PHE A 126 -4.93 -3.79 -9.64
CA PHE A 126 -3.78 -4.06 -10.52
C PHE A 126 -3.22 -5.47 -10.33
N GLU A 127 -3.02 -5.93 -9.08
CA GLU A 127 -2.58 -7.30 -8.80
C GLU A 127 -3.52 -8.33 -9.43
N ALA A 128 -4.83 -8.13 -9.32
CA ALA A 128 -5.83 -9.05 -9.88
C ALA A 128 -5.78 -9.10 -11.41
N LEU A 129 -5.58 -7.96 -12.07
CA LEU A 129 -5.42 -7.93 -13.53
C LEU A 129 -4.06 -8.50 -13.98
N CYS A 130 -3.03 -8.41 -13.15
CA CYS A 130 -1.73 -9.02 -13.40
C CYS A 130 -1.64 -10.51 -13.05
N GLY A 131 -2.69 -11.11 -12.44
CA GLY A 131 -2.75 -12.55 -12.14
C GLY A 131 -1.99 -12.95 -10.87
N TYR A 132 -1.72 -12.03 -9.93
CA TYR A 132 -1.05 -12.28 -8.63
C TYR A 132 0.33 -12.94 -8.72
N GLY A 133 1.10 -12.64 -9.78
CA GLY A 133 2.42 -13.22 -10.03
C GLY A 133 3.54 -12.19 -10.01
N ASP A 134 4.67 -12.58 -10.62
CA ASP A 134 5.88 -11.73 -10.69
C ASP A 134 5.77 -10.55 -11.67
N ARG A 135 4.67 -10.45 -12.43
CA ARG A 135 4.39 -9.34 -13.36
C ARG A 135 4.34 -8.02 -12.59
N LEU A 136 3.72 -8.02 -11.42
CA LEU A 136 3.61 -6.87 -10.52
C LEU A 136 3.61 -7.39 -9.08
N LEU A 137 4.64 -7.04 -8.30
CA LEU A 137 4.70 -7.42 -6.89
C LEU A 137 3.72 -6.58 -6.08
N HIS A 138 3.26 -7.13 -4.95
CA HIS A 138 2.31 -6.47 -4.05
C HIS A 138 2.74 -5.03 -3.71
N GLY A 139 3.96 -4.84 -3.19
CA GLY A 139 4.42 -3.50 -2.82
C GLY A 139 4.58 -2.54 -4.00
N GLU A 140 4.85 -3.05 -5.21
CA GLU A 140 4.85 -2.24 -6.43
C GLU A 140 3.43 -1.73 -6.75
N ALA A 141 2.44 -2.64 -6.68
CA ALA A 141 1.03 -2.30 -6.86
C ALA A 141 0.54 -1.28 -5.82
N ILE A 142 0.95 -1.46 -4.55
CA ILE A 142 0.59 -0.56 -3.46
C ILE A 142 1.26 0.81 -3.60
N ALA A 143 2.51 0.88 -4.07
CA ALA A 143 3.18 2.16 -4.35
C ALA A 143 2.41 2.98 -5.40
N ILE A 144 2.05 2.39 -6.55
CA ILE A 144 1.18 3.02 -7.55
C ILE A 144 -0.14 3.43 -6.90
N GLY A 145 -0.77 2.51 -6.17
CA GLY A 145 -2.06 2.76 -5.53
C GLY A 145 -2.04 3.90 -4.51
N MET A 146 -0.92 4.08 -3.77
CA MET A 146 -0.77 5.20 -2.85
C MET A 146 -0.64 6.54 -3.58
N VAL A 147 0.13 6.61 -4.66
CA VAL A 147 0.19 7.82 -5.50
C VAL A 147 -1.19 8.17 -6.03
N LEU A 148 -1.92 7.20 -6.59
CA LEU A 148 -3.28 7.40 -7.08
C LEU A 148 -4.25 7.82 -5.96
N ALA A 149 -4.10 7.30 -4.75
CA ALA A 149 -4.93 7.71 -3.62
C ALA A 149 -4.71 9.18 -3.25
N PHE A 150 -3.47 9.69 -3.33
CA PHE A 150 -3.17 11.09 -3.13
C PHE A 150 -3.69 11.96 -4.29
N GLU A 151 -3.46 11.57 -5.56
CA GLU A 151 -3.99 12.27 -6.72
C GLU A 151 -5.52 12.37 -6.67
N PHE A 152 -6.20 11.26 -6.33
CA PHE A 152 -7.64 11.24 -6.21
C PHE A 152 -8.14 12.10 -5.03
N SER A 153 -7.37 12.16 -3.94
CA SER A 153 -7.67 13.08 -2.81
C SER A 153 -7.57 14.54 -3.22
N GLU A 154 -6.57 14.90 -4.02
CA GLU A 154 -6.39 16.24 -4.59
C GLU A 154 -7.55 16.61 -5.54
N GLU A 155 -7.95 15.68 -6.42
CA GLU A 155 -9.06 15.88 -7.38
C GLU A 155 -10.39 16.08 -6.65
N LEU A 156 -10.62 15.32 -5.57
CA LEU A 156 -11.80 15.47 -4.73
C LEU A 156 -11.75 16.68 -3.78
N GLY A 157 -10.65 17.45 -3.76
CA GLY A 157 -10.46 18.61 -2.89
C GLY A 157 -10.34 18.25 -1.42
N LEU A 158 -9.89 17.04 -1.07
CA LEU A 158 -9.70 16.60 0.30
C LEU A 158 -8.36 17.06 0.89
N CYS A 159 -7.37 17.29 0.06
CA CYS A 159 -6.05 17.74 0.47
C CYS A 159 -5.50 18.82 -0.49
N GLU A 160 -4.40 19.44 -0.09
CA GLU A 160 -3.70 20.44 -0.91
C GLU A 160 -3.07 19.76 -2.15
N LYS A 161 -3.05 20.50 -3.26
CA LYS A 161 -2.37 20.05 -4.49
C LYS A 161 -0.85 19.97 -4.29
N GLY A 162 -0.23 18.98 -4.90
CA GLY A 162 1.22 18.76 -4.89
C GLY A 162 1.68 17.74 -3.86
N LEU A 163 0.82 17.22 -3.00
CA LEU A 163 1.15 16.13 -2.08
C LEU A 163 1.38 14.82 -2.83
N SER A 164 0.57 14.54 -3.85
CA SER A 164 0.74 13.38 -4.75
C SER A 164 2.11 13.41 -5.42
N GLN A 165 2.56 14.58 -5.88
CA GLN A 165 3.88 14.76 -6.47
C GLN A 165 5.01 14.51 -5.48
N GLN A 166 4.86 14.87 -4.20
CA GLN A 166 5.85 14.57 -3.16
C GLN A 166 5.96 13.05 -2.94
N VAL A 167 4.82 12.36 -2.85
CA VAL A 167 4.77 10.91 -2.68
C VAL A 167 5.33 10.20 -3.91
N GLU A 168 4.96 10.64 -5.11
CA GLU A 168 5.49 10.11 -6.37
C GLU A 168 7.01 10.27 -6.44
N THR A 169 7.53 11.45 -6.11
CA THR A 169 8.97 11.74 -6.12
C THR A 169 9.72 10.81 -5.16
N HIS A 170 9.17 10.59 -3.96
CA HIS A 170 9.75 9.65 -2.99
C HIS A 170 9.82 8.23 -3.54
N PHE A 171 8.73 7.70 -4.11
CA PHE A 171 8.70 6.34 -4.66
C PHE A 171 9.58 6.19 -5.90
N LYS A 172 9.62 7.17 -6.80
CA LYS A 172 10.55 7.18 -7.93
C LYS A 172 12.01 7.14 -7.47
N ALA A 173 12.36 7.93 -6.46
CA ALA A 173 13.71 7.92 -5.89
C ALA A 173 14.04 6.60 -5.16
N ALA A 174 13.02 5.86 -4.70
CA ALA A 174 13.14 4.51 -4.17
C ALA A 174 13.21 3.43 -5.25
N GLY A 175 13.08 3.79 -6.52
CA GLY A 175 13.06 2.85 -7.65
C GLY A 175 11.83 1.97 -7.70
N LEU A 176 10.69 2.47 -7.23
CA LEU A 176 9.38 1.85 -7.29
C LEU A 176 8.55 2.44 -8.44
N PRO A 177 7.67 1.67 -9.07
CA PRO A 177 6.71 2.18 -10.03
C PRO A 177 5.71 3.12 -9.34
N THR A 178 5.25 4.14 -10.05
CA THR A 178 4.38 5.18 -9.50
C THR A 178 3.13 5.42 -10.34
N ARG A 179 3.11 4.92 -11.57
CA ARG A 179 2.03 5.13 -12.53
C ARG A 179 1.52 3.83 -13.09
N ILE A 180 0.31 3.82 -13.59
CA ILE A 180 -0.28 2.64 -14.27
C ILE A 180 0.59 2.25 -15.48
N GLN A 181 1.18 3.23 -16.17
CA GLN A 181 2.05 3.02 -17.33
C GLN A 181 3.36 2.29 -17.00
N ASP A 182 3.77 2.27 -15.74
CA ASP A 182 4.95 1.51 -15.29
C ASP A 182 4.66 0.01 -15.16
N ILE A 183 3.37 -0.41 -15.21
CA ILE A 183 2.97 -1.82 -15.14
C ILE A 183 3.19 -2.47 -16.51
N PRO A 184 3.91 -3.60 -16.60
CA PRO A 184 4.07 -4.31 -17.87
C PRO A 184 2.72 -4.65 -18.51
N ASN A 185 2.56 -4.33 -19.80
CA ASN A 185 1.32 -4.57 -20.58
C ASN A 185 0.07 -3.88 -20.00
N TYR A 186 0.22 -2.69 -19.38
CA TYR A 186 -0.89 -1.92 -18.85
C TYR A 186 -1.94 -1.57 -19.93
N GLN A 187 -1.57 -1.57 -21.20
CA GLN A 187 -2.46 -1.31 -22.34
C GLN A 187 -3.63 -2.30 -22.43
N GLU A 188 -3.50 -3.47 -21.78
CA GLU A 188 -4.58 -4.45 -21.67
C GLU A 188 -5.65 -4.02 -20.63
N PHE A 189 -5.36 -3.02 -19.79
CA PHE A 189 -6.28 -2.58 -18.75
C PHE A 189 -7.38 -1.69 -19.33
N THR A 190 -8.59 -1.91 -18.85
CA THR A 190 -9.74 -1.04 -19.13
C THR A 190 -10.32 -0.54 -17.81
N VAL A 191 -10.94 0.64 -17.86
CA VAL A 191 -11.63 1.20 -16.69
C VAL A 191 -12.67 0.22 -16.14
N GLY A 192 -13.42 -0.44 -17.03
CA GLY A 192 -14.42 -1.44 -16.63
C GLY A 192 -13.80 -2.59 -15.84
N ALA A 193 -12.74 -3.20 -16.37
CA ALA A 193 -12.07 -4.31 -15.71
C ALA A 193 -11.46 -3.91 -14.35
N LEU A 194 -10.88 -2.71 -14.25
CA LEU A 194 -10.35 -2.19 -12.98
C LEU A 194 -11.45 -2.01 -11.93
N VAL A 195 -12.55 -1.34 -12.29
CA VAL A 195 -13.69 -1.12 -11.40
C VAL A 195 -14.29 -2.45 -10.93
N ASP A 196 -14.44 -3.42 -11.84
CA ASP A 196 -14.96 -4.76 -11.49
C ASP A 196 -14.05 -5.49 -10.49
N LYS A 197 -12.72 -5.42 -10.67
CA LYS A 197 -11.76 -6.02 -9.72
C LYS A 197 -11.77 -5.32 -8.37
N MET A 198 -11.82 -3.99 -8.34
CA MET A 198 -11.94 -3.21 -7.09
C MET A 198 -13.21 -3.54 -6.32
N ARG A 199 -14.32 -3.84 -7.01
CA ARG A 199 -15.58 -4.26 -6.39
C ARG A 199 -15.51 -5.67 -5.83
N GLN A 200 -14.82 -6.58 -6.49
CA GLN A 200 -14.68 -7.98 -6.03
C GLN A 200 -13.81 -8.09 -4.77
N ASP A 201 -12.77 -7.27 -4.65
CA ASP A 201 -11.83 -7.30 -3.53
C ASP A 201 -12.43 -6.75 -2.24
N LYS A 202 -13.40 -5.84 -2.32
CA LYS A 202 -14.00 -5.21 -1.15
C LYS A 202 -15.41 -5.73 -0.89
N LYS A 203 -15.68 -6.02 0.39
CA LYS A 203 -17.05 -6.13 0.88
C LYS A 203 -17.73 -4.80 0.57
N VAL A 204 -18.56 -4.81 -0.48
CA VAL A 204 -19.36 -3.65 -0.87
C VAL A 204 -20.36 -3.42 0.25
N GLU A 205 -20.07 -2.50 1.17
CA GLU A 205 -21.02 -2.07 2.16
C GLU A 205 -22.13 -1.29 1.45
N ARG A 206 -23.28 -1.91 1.27
CA ARG A 206 -24.50 -1.32 0.65
C ARG A 206 -24.26 -0.74 -0.77
N GLY A 207 -23.39 -1.35 -1.57
CA GLY A 207 -23.18 -0.92 -2.95
C GLY A 207 -22.13 0.19 -3.13
N THR A 208 -21.51 0.70 -2.06
CA THR A 208 -20.52 1.80 -2.12
C THR A 208 -19.11 1.28 -1.91
N LEU A 209 -18.19 1.67 -2.78
CA LEU A 209 -16.75 1.41 -2.60
C LEU A 209 -16.20 2.28 -1.46
N VAL A 210 -15.44 1.66 -0.56
CA VAL A 210 -14.76 2.36 0.52
C VAL A 210 -13.31 2.60 0.10
N PHE A 211 -12.90 3.85 0.08
CA PHE A 211 -11.53 4.26 -0.18
C PHE A 211 -10.82 4.70 1.09
N ILE A 212 -9.53 4.46 1.14
CA ILE A 212 -8.65 5.15 2.07
C ILE A 212 -7.97 6.25 1.27
N LEU A 213 -8.30 7.47 1.62
CA LEU A 213 -7.79 8.70 1.00
C LEU A 213 -7.03 9.51 2.05
N THR A 214 -6.65 10.75 1.75
CA THR A 214 -5.82 11.56 2.65
C THR A 214 -6.27 13.02 2.72
N ASN A 215 -6.10 13.64 3.91
CA ASN A 215 -6.16 15.09 4.10
C ASN A 215 -4.77 15.73 3.97
N ALA A 216 -3.71 14.98 4.32
CA ALA A 216 -2.31 15.40 4.28
C ALA A 216 -1.40 14.18 4.37
N ILE A 217 -0.09 14.35 4.13
CA ILE A 217 0.90 13.33 4.49
C ILE A 217 0.83 13.11 6.00
N GLY A 218 0.65 11.85 6.41
CA GLY A 218 0.47 11.49 7.82
C GLY A 218 -0.96 11.61 8.36
N ASP A 219 -1.94 11.90 7.49
CA ASP A 219 -3.35 12.03 7.90
C ASP A 219 -4.29 11.37 6.87
N ALA A 220 -4.38 10.05 6.93
CA ALA A 220 -5.30 9.28 6.09
C ALA A 220 -6.69 9.15 6.73
N LEU A 221 -7.71 9.01 5.89
CA LEU A 221 -9.12 8.88 6.30
C LEU A 221 -9.85 7.79 5.52
N VAL A 222 -10.91 7.27 6.13
CA VAL A 222 -11.86 6.36 5.46
C VAL A 222 -12.91 7.19 4.74
N TYR A 223 -12.94 7.11 3.41
CA TYR A 223 -13.84 7.90 2.58
C TYR A 223 -14.87 7.02 1.86
N ARG A 224 -16.16 7.33 2.06
CA ARG A 224 -17.31 6.52 1.58
C ARG A 224 -18.21 7.26 0.60
N LYS A 225 -17.75 8.40 0.06
CA LYS A 225 -18.59 9.26 -0.79
C LYS A 225 -18.17 9.26 -2.27
N VAL A 226 -17.24 8.37 -2.64
CA VAL A 226 -16.84 8.23 -4.05
C VAL A 226 -18.02 7.65 -4.84
N THR A 227 -18.45 8.36 -5.87
CA THR A 227 -19.40 7.82 -6.85
C THR A 227 -18.67 6.99 -7.88
N GLU A 228 -19.38 6.08 -8.55
CA GLU A 228 -18.79 5.28 -9.62
C GLU A 228 -18.34 6.16 -10.80
N ASP A 229 -19.10 7.20 -11.12
CA ASP A 229 -18.76 8.12 -12.22
C ASP A 229 -17.45 8.85 -11.93
N GLN A 230 -17.26 9.38 -10.70
CA GLN A 230 -16.00 9.99 -10.28
C GLN A 230 -14.82 9.01 -10.40
N LEU A 231 -14.99 7.76 -9.94
CA LEU A 231 -13.94 6.76 -10.05
C LEU A 231 -13.61 6.43 -11.52
N ARG A 232 -14.62 6.30 -12.37
CA ARG A 232 -14.42 6.01 -13.79
C ARG A 232 -13.74 7.16 -14.53
N GLU A 233 -14.13 8.40 -14.24
CA GLU A 233 -13.51 9.60 -14.79
C GLU A 233 -12.04 9.69 -14.38
N PHE A 234 -11.74 9.53 -13.09
CA PHE A 234 -10.38 9.49 -12.58
C PHE A 234 -9.54 8.38 -13.24
N LEU A 235 -10.03 7.13 -13.28
CA LEU A 235 -9.30 6.04 -13.90
C LEU A 235 -9.10 6.22 -15.41
N ASN A 236 -10.03 6.88 -16.11
CA ASN A 236 -9.89 7.22 -17.52
C ASN A 236 -8.73 8.21 -17.73
N SER A 237 -8.64 9.26 -16.93
CA SER A 237 -7.54 10.23 -16.99
C SER A 237 -6.19 9.53 -16.74
N GLN A 238 -6.13 8.67 -15.74
CA GLN A 238 -4.94 7.92 -15.38
C GLN A 238 -4.46 6.96 -16.48
N LEU A 239 -5.36 6.22 -17.12
CA LEU A 239 -5.03 5.31 -18.22
C LEU A 239 -4.61 6.06 -19.49
N SER A 240 -5.18 7.24 -19.74
CA SER A 240 -4.87 8.07 -20.91
C SER A 240 -3.54 8.81 -20.80
N GLY A 241 -2.92 8.86 -19.61
CA GLY A 241 -1.67 9.57 -19.37
C GLY A 241 -1.80 11.11 -19.47
N HIS A 242 -3.01 11.65 -19.37
CA HIS A 242 -3.24 13.08 -19.36
C HIS A 242 -3.18 13.60 -17.92
N HIS A 243 -2.08 14.28 -17.63
CA HIS A 243 -1.82 14.96 -16.34
C HIS A 243 -1.56 16.44 -16.56
#